data_578a4e7f935f6c750bd9f8bd0a0d4c90
#
_entry.id   578a4e7f935f6c750bd9f8bd0a0d4c90
#
_cell.length_a   1.000
_cell.length_b   1.000
_cell.length_c   1.000
_cell.angle_alpha   90.00
_cell.angle_beta   90.00
_cell.angle_gamma   90.00
#
_symmetry.space_group_name_H-M   'P 1'
#
loop_
_entity.id
_entity.type
_entity.pdbx_description
1 polymer ?
#
loop_
_entity_poly.entity_id
_entity_poly.type
_entity_poly.pdbx_seq_one_letter_code
_entity_poly.pdbx_strand_id
1 'polypeptide(L)'
;GGTFVTDATWSDFNFDSTYSASAVNNEFYKIAIPTSSLVNLDAHGVAGFQLFSGSVAAAVTSANAGDQIAAFTTYNGAANVNFMVTKSLYPAVNATGSQTIVYQIQPTDQYRGDFEDGNAQPNSLNSPSITIPEINVQMKSSAIVAKTKKLKAVWTPEFAQDLNAYHALDAEAELTSILSEYISLEIDLEILSMLIEGAAAGTEVWSAVNNRSIVDNGADGTISDLGFYNSQGQWFQTLGTKIQKLSNIIHQKTLRGGANFMVCSPAIGTILESIPGFAADSDGDAAQASYAFGVQKVGQLNGRYKVYKNPYMTENVILLGFRGAQFLETGAVFAPYIPLIMTPLIYDPETFTPRKGLLTRYAKKMVRPEFYGTIEVNGLNTL
;
A
#
# COMPACT_ATOMS: atom_id res chain seq x y z
N GLY A 1 -22.62 -34.54 25.51
CA GLY A 1 -22.14 -33.53 24.60
C GLY A 1 -21.82 -32.26 25.34
N GLY A 2 -20.57 -31.92 25.44
CA GLY A 2 -20.15 -30.65 26.01
C GLY A 2 -20.44 -29.50 25.05
N THR A 3 -20.74 -28.33 25.59
CA THR A 3 -20.93 -27.12 24.80
C THR A 3 -19.55 -26.69 24.25
N PHE A 4 -19.27 -26.98 22.99
CA PHE A 4 -18.00 -26.64 22.35
C PHE A 4 -17.96 -25.18 21.84
N VAL A 5 -19.04 -24.44 22.04
CA VAL A 5 -19.18 -23.06 21.58
C VAL A 5 -19.22 -22.13 22.77
N THR A 6 -18.28 -21.19 22.82
CA THR A 6 -18.20 -20.14 23.84
C THR A 6 -18.03 -18.79 23.18
N ASP A 7 -18.33 -17.71 23.90
CA ASP A 7 -17.98 -16.38 23.43
C ASP A 7 -16.46 -16.22 23.39
N ALA A 8 -15.96 -15.67 22.30
CA ALA A 8 -14.54 -15.37 22.17
C ALA A 8 -14.18 -14.13 22.96
N THR A 9 -13.05 -14.16 23.66
CA THR A 9 -12.52 -13.05 24.43
C THR A 9 -11.44 -12.32 23.65
N TRP A 10 -11.11 -11.10 24.04
CA TRP A 10 -10.04 -10.34 23.39
C TRP A 10 -8.68 -11.05 23.43
N SER A 11 -8.41 -11.83 24.46
CA SER A 11 -7.21 -12.67 24.53
C SER A 11 -7.13 -13.74 23.44
N ASP A 12 -8.28 -14.22 22.96
CA ASP A 12 -8.33 -15.19 21.86
C ASP A 12 -7.90 -14.58 20.51
N PHE A 13 -7.92 -13.25 20.40
CA PHE A 13 -7.45 -12.47 19.27
C PHE A 13 -6.04 -11.91 19.48
N ASN A 14 -5.28 -12.46 20.40
CA ASN A 14 -3.93 -12.00 20.74
C ASN A 14 -3.86 -10.49 21.06
N PHE A 15 -4.91 -9.94 21.63
CA PHE A 15 -5.06 -8.52 21.95
C PHE A 15 -4.99 -7.59 20.76
N ASP A 16 -5.37 -8.06 19.57
CA ASP A 16 -5.46 -7.21 18.39
C ASP A 16 -6.53 -6.14 18.58
N SER A 17 -6.13 -4.88 18.45
CA SER A 17 -7.00 -3.71 18.65
C SER A 17 -8.19 -3.65 17.67
N THR A 18 -8.06 -4.24 16.50
CA THR A 18 -9.12 -4.33 15.48
C THR A 18 -10.36 -5.05 16.00
N TYR A 19 -10.16 -6.03 16.89
CA TYR A 19 -11.23 -6.87 17.43
C TYR A 19 -11.63 -6.52 18.87
N SER A 20 -10.99 -5.53 19.48
CA SER A 20 -11.21 -5.21 20.89
C SER A 20 -12.65 -4.85 21.23
N ALA A 21 -13.28 -3.95 20.46
CA ALA A 21 -14.65 -3.52 20.67
C ALA A 21 -15.66 -4.65 20.44
N SER A 22 -15.50 -5.40 19.37
CA SER A 22 -16.36 -6.51 18.98
C SER A 22 -16.23 -7.72 19.91
N ALA A 23 -15.05 -7.96 20.47
CA ALA A 23 -14.83 -9.00 21.49
C ALA A 23 -15.50 -8.60 22.83
N VAL A 24 -15.43 -7.34 23.24
CA VAL A 24 -16.12 -6.85 24.43
C VAL A 24 -17.65 -6.93 24.27
N ASN A 25 -18.17 -6.71 23.07
CA ASN A 25 -19.59 -6.82 22.75
C ASN A 25 -20.06 -8.26 22.51
N ASN A 26 -19.19 -9.25 22.71
CA ASN A 26 -19.47 -10.66 22.44
C ASN A 26 -19.99 -10.92 21.01
N GLU A 27 -19.36 -10.30 20.02
CA GLU A 27 -19.76 -10.47 18.59
C GLU A 27 -19.17 -11.70 17.92
N PHE A 28 -18.33 -12.45 18.63
CA PHE A 28 -17.62 -13.62 18.12
C PHE A 28 -17.89 -14.87 18.92
N TYR A 29 -17.91 -16.01 18.22
CA TYR A 29 -17.90 -17.33 18.82
C TYR A 29 -16.53 -18.00 18.66
N LYS A 30 -16.13 -18.69 19.72
CA LYS A 30 -15.02 -19.63 19.73
C LYS A 30 -15.57 -21.05 19.77
N ILE A 31 -15.32 -21.81 18.71
CA ILE A 31 -15.76 -23.21 18.59
C ILE A 31 -14.56 -24.08 18.86
N ALA A 32 -14.52 -24.72 20.02
CA ALA A 32 -13.44 -25.62 20.43
C ALA A 32 -13.79 -27.07 20.06
N ILE A 33 -13.05 -27.66 19.15
CA ILE A 33 -13.24 -29.05 18.72
C ILE A 33 -12.06 -29.90 19.17
N PRO A 34 -12.31 -31.04 19.86
CA PRO A 34 -11.25 -31.95 20.23
C PRO A 34 -10.48 -32.47 19.00
N THR A 35 -9.17 -32.48 19.08
CA THR A 35 -8.30 -32.99 18.00
C THR A 35 -8.61 -34.44 17.62
N SER A 36 -9.05 -35.24 18.59
CA SER A 36 -9.48 -36.64 18.36
C SER A 36 -10.72 -36.76 17.47
N SER A 37 -11.51 -35.68 17.32
CA SER A 37 -12.70 -35.66 16.46
C SER A 37 -12.40 -35.14 15.04
N LEU A 38 -11.18 -34.68 14.78
CA LEU A 38 -10.74 -34.15 13.49
C LEU A 38 -9.96 -35.23 12.73
N VAL A 39 -10.35 -35.48 11.50
CA VAL A 39 -9.74 -36.51 10.64
C VAL A 39 -8.58 -35.89 9.87
N ASN A 40 -7.41 -36.49 9.91
CA ASN A 40 -6.20 -36.02 9.20
C ASN A 40 -5.86 -34.57 9.49
N LEU A 41 -5.85 -34.20 10.77
CA LEU A 41 -5.59 -32.83 11.22
C LEU A 41 -4.24 -32.32 10.71
N ASP A 42 -4.26 -31.21 10.02
CA ASP A 42 -3.08 -30.40 9.65
C ASP A 42 -3.10 -29.10 10.43
N ALA A 43 -2.05 -28.85 11.22
CA ALA A 43 -1.93 -27.66 12.07
C ALA A 43 -1.97 -26.32 11.28
N HIS A 44 -1.53 -26.34 10.02
CA HIS A 44 -1.52 -25.17 9.16
C HIS A 44 -2.78 -25.07 8.29
N GLY A 45 -3.33 -26.21 7.86
CA GLY A 45 -4.50 -26.27 6.99
C GLY A 45 -5.80 -25.91 7.69
N VAL A 46 -5.91 -26.12 9.00
CA VAL A 46 -7.15 -25.83 9.77
C VAL A 46 -7.57 -24.36 9.75
N ALA A 47 -6.65 -23.43 9.50
CA ALA A 47 -6.99 -22.01 9.34
C ALA A 47 -7.90 -21.76 8.13
N GLY A 48 -7.81 -22.57 7.08
CA GLY A 48 -8.70 -22.55 5.94
C GLY A 48 -9.90 -23.46 6.16
N PHE A 49 -10.92 -22.99 6.88
CA PHE A 49 -12.11 -23.77 7.20
C PHE A 49 -13.40 -23.11 6.73
N GLN A 50 -14.48 -23.89 6.66
CA GLN A 50 -15.84 -23.43 6.42
C GLN A 50 -16.77 -24.06 7.42
N LEU A 51 -17.69 -23.27 7.97
CA LEU A 51 -18.68 -23.72 8.94
C LEU A 51 -20.05 -23.86 8.25
N PHE A 52 -20.70 -24.99 8.48
CA PHE A 52 -22.06 -25.28 7.99
C PHE A 52 -22.99 -25.58 9.15
N SER A 53 -24.18 -25.06 9.08
CA SER A 53 -25.28 -25.44 9.97
C SER A 53 -26.03 -26.64 9.36
N GLY A 54 -26.01 -27.79 10.02
CA GLY A 54 -26.63 -29.01 9.54
C GLY A 54 -25.67 -30.04 8.94
N SER A 55 -26.21 -31.06 8.26
CA SER A 55 -25.39 -32.08 7.60
C SER A 55 -24.80 -31.58 6.28
N VAL A 56 -23.61 -32.06 5.92
CA VAL A 56 -22.78 -31.67 4.74
C VAL A 56 -23.52 -31.73 3.38
N ALA A 57 -24.73 -32.24 3.31
CA ALA A 57 -25.51 -32.37 2.07
C ALA A 57 -26.15 -31.04 1.59
N ALA A 58 -26.17 -29.98 2.38
CA ALA A 58 -26.63 -28.67 1.94
C ALA A 58 -25.48 -27.95 1.21
N ALA A 59 -25.72 -27.61 -0.04
CA ALA A 59 -24.74 -27.01 -0.94
C ALA A 59 -23.90 -25.90 -0.28
N VAL A 60 -22.59 -25.98 -0.41
CA VAL A 60 -21.64 -24.93 -0.08
C VAL A 60 -22.00 -23.70 -0.91
N THR A 61 -22.72 -22.75 -0.33
CA THR A 61 -22.96 -21.47 -0.98
C THR A 61 -21.82 -20.54 -0.62
N SER A 62 -21.22 -19.88 -1.62
CA SER A 62 -20.12 -18.92 -1.49
C SER A 62 -20.44 -17.71 -0.60
N ALA A 63 -21.69 -17.58 -0.14
CA ALA A 63 -22.15 -16.51 0.76
C ALA A 63 -21.50 -16.56 2.16
N ASN A 64 -20.93 -17.68 2.56
CA ASN A 64 -20.42 -17.89 3.93
C ASN A 64 -18.90 -17.83 4.04
N ALA A 65 -18.19 -17.53 2.95
CA ALA A 65 -16.71 -17.54 2.93
C ALA A 65 -16.05 -16.33 3.64
N GLY A 66 -16.81 -15.28 3.94
CA GLY A 66 -16.31 -14.06 4.59
C GLY A 66 -16.40 -14.02 6.11
N ASP A 67 -17.00 -15.04 6.72
CA ASP A 67 -17.49 -14.98 8.10
C ASP A 67 -16.53 -15.61 9.11
N GLN A 68 -15.41 -16.09 8.62
CA GLN A 68 -14.44 -16.86 9.38
C GLN A 68 -13.21 -16.02 9.62
N ILE A 69 -12.70 -16.06 10.85
CA ILE A 69 -11.46 -15.34 11.20
C ILE A 69 -10.32 -16.36 11.21
N ALA A 70 -9.86 -16.70 10.01
CA ALA A 70 -8.81 -17.69 9.78
C ALA A 70 -7.50 -17.38 10.53
N ALA A 71 -7.15 -16.09 10.65
CA ALA A 71 -5.91 -15.66 11.29
C ALA A 71 -5.80 -16.04 12.77
N PHE A 72 -6.93 -16.19 13.46
CA PHE A 72 -6.99 -16.53 14.89
C PHE A 72 -7.50 -17.94 15.16
N THR A 73 -7.65 -18.75 14.12
CA THR A 73 -7.88 -20.19 14.28
C THR A 73 -6.56 -20.85 14.64
N THR A 74 -6.47 -21.38 15.85
CA THR A 74 -5.22 -21.87 16.42
C THR A 74 -5.29 -23.34 16.82
N TYR A 75 -4.21 -24.03 16.48
CA TYR A 75 -3.87 -25.35 17.01
C TYR A 75 -2.52 -25.28 17.72
N ASN A 76 -2.51 -25.36 19.04
CA ASN A 76 -1.31 -25.21 19.85
C ASN A 76 -0.74 -26.55 20.35
N GLY A 77 -1.02 -27.65 19.64
CA GLY A 77 -0.71 -28.97 20.16
C GLY A 77 -1.57 -29.35 21.39
N ALA A 78 -2.56 -28.52 21.71
CA ALA A 78 -3.53 -28.74 22.78
C ALA A 78 -4.57 -29.77 22.38
N ALA A 79 -5.40 -30.18 23.34
CA ALA A 79 -6.47 -31.15 23.09
C ALA A 79 -7.54 -30.66 22.11
N ASN A 80 -7.62 -29.37 21.81
CA ASN A 80 -8.63 -28.75 20.97
C ASN A 80 -8.06 -27.85 19.90
N VAL A 81 -8.75 -27.75 18.78
CA VAL A 81 -8.60 -26.68 17.79
C VAL A 81 -9.69 -25.65 18.02
N ASN A 82 -9.31 -24.38 18.09
CA ASN A 82 -10.23 -23.26 18.29
C ASN A 82 -10.52 -22.58 16.94
N PHE A 83 -11.76 -22.63 16.48
CA PHE A 83 -12.23 -21.96 15.27
C PHE A 83 -12.95 -20.68 15.65
N MET A 84 -12.56 -19.54 15.04
CA MET A 84 -13.14 -18.22 15.31
C MET A 84 -14.13 -17.82 14.23
N VAL A 85 -15.35 -17.44 14.62
CA VAL A 85 -16.44 -17.03 13.70
C VAL A 85 -17.22 -15.85 14.24
N THR A 86 -17.79 -15.03 13.35
CA THR A 86 -18.66 -13.90 13.74
C THR A 86 -20.07 -14.35 14.04
N LYS A 87 -20.69 -13.79 15.07
CA LYS A 87 -22.09 -14.12 15.45
C LYS A 87 -23.12 -13.58 14.48
N SER A 88 -22.87 -12.44 13.85
CA SER A 88 -23.83 -11.77 12.97
C SER A 88 -24.32 -12.64 11.84
N LEU A 89 -23.47 -13.56 11.39
CA LEU A 89 -23.73 -14.42 10.24
C LEU A 89 -24.18 -15.83 10.65
N TYR A 90 -23.95 -16.19 11.93
CA TYR A 90 -24.40 -17.46 12.50
C TYR A 90 -25.22 -17.23 13.78
N PRO A 91 -26.34 -16.49 13.73
CA PRO A 91 -27.17 -16.24 14.91
C PRO A 91 -27.75 -17.52 15.53
N ALA A 92 -27.70 -18.63 14.80
CA ALA A 92 -28.23 -19.93 15.21
C ALA A 92 -27.14 -20.96 15.56
N VAL A 93 -25.90 -20.55 15.88
CA VAL A 93 -24.93 -21.43 16.54
C VAL A 93 -25.40 -21.69 17.97
N ASN A 94 -26.66 -22.05 18.11
CA ASN A 94 -27.26 -22.48 19.36
C ASN A 94 -26.86 -23.94 19.60
N ALA A 95 -26.54 -24.24 20.81
CA ALA A 95 -26.04 -25.48 21.39
C ALA A 95 -26.80 -26.77 21.08
N THR A 96 -27.82 -26.76 20.24
CA THR A 96 -28.72 -27.87 19.96
C THR A 96 -28.72 -28.39 18.52
N GLY A 97 -27.98 -27.75 17.62
CA GLY A 97 -27.85 -28.16 16.22
C GLY A 97 -26.53 -28.86 15.92
N SER A 98 -26.59 -29.84 15.03
CA SER A 98 -25.40 -30.48 14.45
C SER A 98 -24.70 -29.45 13.56
N GLN A 99 -23.42 -29.18 13.83
CA GLN A 99 -22.60 -28.29 13.03
C GLN A 99 -21.49 -29.08 12.36
N THR A 100 -21.18 -28.72 11.12
CA THR A 100 -20.13 -29.39 10.36
C THR A 100 -19.07 -28.33 10.01
N ILE A 101 -17.83 -28.64 10.34
CA ILE A 101 -16.67 -27.86 9.94
C ILE A 101 -15.93 -28.64 8.85
N VAL A 102 -15.77 -28.00 7.71
CA VAL A 102 -14.92 -28.49 6.61
C VAL A 102 -13.64 -27.67 6.62
N TYR A 103 -12.51 -28.28 6.72
CA TYR A 103 -11.19 -27.63 6.77
C TYR A 103 -10.25 -28.20 5.73
N GLN A 104 -9.25 -27.43 5.37
CA GLN A 104 -8.22 -27.86 4.43
C GLN A 104 -7.19 -28.71 5.15
N ILE A 105 -6.75 -29.77 4.49
CA ILE A 105 -5.68 -30.63 4.93
C ILE A 105 -4.54 -30.59 3.94
N GLN A 106 -3.33 -30.82 4.42
CA GLN A 106 -2.17 -30.95 3.56
C GLN A 106 -2.32 -32.22 2.70
N PRO A 107 -2.06 -32.14 1.39
CA PRO A 107 -2.06 -33.32 0.55
C PRO A 107 -1.03 -34.33 1.07
N THR A 108 -1.38 -35.61 1.05
CA THR A 108 -0.47 -36.71 1.39
C THR A 108 0.68 -36.77 0.37
N ASP A 109 1.78 -37.44 0.69
CA ASP A 109 2.95 -37.51 -0.19
C ASP A 109 2.59 -38.06 -1.58
N GLN A 110 1.59 -38.93 -1.70
CA GLN A 110 1.05 -39.43 -2.96
C GLN A 110 0.38 -38.37 -3.84
N TYR A 111 0.00 -37.21 -3.27
CA TYR A 111 -0.68 -36.11 -3.98
C TYR A 111 0.24 -34.90 -4.22
N ARG A 112 1.52 -34.98 -3.81
CA ARG A 112 2.48 -33.85 -3.87
C ARG A 112 3.26 -33.74 -5.17
N GLY A 113 2.75 -34.28 -6.27
CA GLY A 113 3.41 -34.12 -7.55
C GLY A 113 4.31 -35.28 -7.94
N ASP A 114 4.15 -36.44 -7.32
CA ASP A 114 4.68 -37.69 -7.84
C ASP A 114 3.79 -38.14 -9.01
N PHE A 115 4.27 -37.88 -10.22
CA PHE A 115 3.57 -38.20 -11.46
C PHE A 115 4.05 -39.55 -12.06
N GLU A 116 4.94 -40.26 -11.39
CA GLU A 116 5.47 -41.54 -11.85
C GLU A 116 4.52 -42.69 -11.50
N ASP A 117 3.87 -42.63 -10.37
CA ASP A 117 2.91 -43.64 -9.95
C ASP A 117 1.54 -43.42 -10.62
N GLY A 118 1.32 -44.11 -11.71
CA GLY A 118 0.05 -44.13 -12.41
C GLY A 118 -1.11 -44.81 -11.63
N ASN A 119 -0.93 -45.05 -10.34
CA ASN A 119 -1.93 -45.68 -9.49
C ASN A 119 -3.09 -44.74 -9.16
N ALA A 120 -4.28 -45.25 -9.38
CA ALA A 120 -5.53 -44.65 -8.98
C ALA A 120 -5.44 -44.24 -7.49
N GLN A 121 -5.64 -42.97 -7.24
CA GLN A 121 -5.65 -42.37 -5.92
C GLN A 121 -6.64 -43.10 -5.01
N PRO A 122 -6.25 -43.64 -3.84
CA PRO A 122 -7.13 -44.48 -3.03
C PRO A 122 -8.37 -43.77 -2.50
N ASN A 123 -8.45 -42.45 -2.62
CA ASN A 123 -9.59 -41.64 -2.18
C ASN A 123 -10.28 -40.85 -3.31
N SER A 124 -9.87 -41.03 -4.55
CA SER A 124 -10.57 -40.42 -5.68
C SER A 124 -11.71 -41.35 -6.10
N LEU A 125 -12.91 -40.99 -5.71
CA LEU A 125 -14.12 -41.72 -6.06
C LEU A 125 -14.38 -41.77 -7.59
N ASN A 126 -13.74 -40.93 -8.40
CA ASN A 126 -14.08 -40.80 -9.81
C ASN A 126 -12.94 -40.39 -10.78
N SER A 127 -11.69 -40.43 -10.42
CA SER A 127 -10.64 -40.05 -11.40
C SER A 127 -9.38 -40.89 -11.28
N PRO A 128 -9.15 -41.81 -12.23
CA PRO A 128 -7.94 -42.62 -12.28
C PRO A 128 -6.75 -41.91 -12.93
N SER A 129 -6.84 -40.62 -13.26
CA SER A 129 -5.78 -39.88 -13.92
C SER A 129 -5.19 -38.81 -13.05
N ILE A 130 -3.88 -38.82 -12.90
CA ILE A 130 -3.12 -37.75 -12.29
C ILE A 130 -3.21 -36.52 -13.19
N THR A 131 -3.81 -35.44 -12.70
CA THR A 131 -3.87 -34.18 -13.43
C THR A 131 -2.65 -33.36 -13.14
N ILE A 132 -1.80 -33.17 -14.13
CA ILE A 132 -0.64 -32.29 -14.01
C ILE A 132 -1.13 -30.84 -13.90
N PRO A 133 -0.73 -30.07 -12.86
CA PRO A 133 -1.15 -28.69 -12.76
C PRO A 133 -0.59 -27.84 -13.90
N GLU A 134 -1.47 -27.07 -14.53
CA GLU A 134 -1.13 -26.19 -15.64
C GLU A 134 -0.97 -24.74 -15.16
N ILE A 135 0.09 -24.07 -15.62
CA ILE A 135 0.26 -22.63 -15.44
C ILE A 135 -0.18 -21.94 -16.71
N ASN A 136 -1.25 -21.16 -16.62
CA ASN A 136 -1.76 -20.41 -17.74
C ASN A 136 -1.31 -18.94 -17.65
N VAL A 137 -0.57 -18.48 -18.66
CA VAL A 137 -0.08 -17.10 -18.72
C VAL A 137 -0.97 -16.29 -19.65
N GLN A 138 -1.61 -15.26 -19.11
CA GLN A 138 -2.43 -14.33 -19.88
C GLN A 138 -1.71 -12.98 -20.04
N MET A 139 -1.69 -12.48 -21.26
CA MET A 139 -1.15 -11.17 -21.59
C MET A 139 -2.30 -10.21 -21.90
N LYS A 140 -2.36 -9.08 -21.19
CA LYS A 140 -3.31 -8.00 -21.46
C LYS A 140 -2.57 -6.79 -21.99
N SER A 141 -3.05 -6.26 -23.11
CA SER A 141 -2.60 -4.97 -23.64
C SER A 141 -3.61 -3.88 -23.34
N SER A 142 -3.12 -2.69 -23.05
CA SER A 142 -3.95 -1.53 -22.81
C SER A 142 -3.34 -0.31 -23.47
N ALA A 143 -4.14 0.39 -24.29
CA ALA A 143 -3.71 1.61 -24.95
C ALA A 143 -3.49 2.74 -23.93
N ILE A 144 -2.43 3.52 -24.16
CA ILE A 144 -2.11 4.73 -23.40
C ILE A 144 -2.22 5.91 -24.36
N VAL A 145 -3.03 6.89 -24.01
CA VAL A 145 -3.24 8.09 -24.84
C VAL A 145 -2.32 9.21 -24.35
N ALA A 146 -1.50 9.74 -25.28
CA ALA A 146 -0.63 10.85 -24.98
C ALA A 146 -1.39 12.18 -24.99
N LYS A 147 -1.20 12.97 -23.94
CA LYS A 147 -1.73 14.32 -23.81
C LYS A 147 -0.64 15.37 -24.05
N THR A 148 -1.02 16.50 -24.62
CA THR A 148 -0.09 17.60 -24.91
C THR A 148 -0.18 18.65 -23.81
N LYS A 149 0.97 19.03 -23.27
CA LYS A 149 1.15 20.18 -22.38
C LYS A 149 1.82 21.31 -23.14
N LYS A 150 1.35 22.53 -22.93
CA LYS A 150 1.88 23.74 -23.57
C LYS A 150 1.95 24.86 -22.55
N LEU A 151 3.05 25.57 -22.53
CA LEU A 151 3.24 26.74 -21.72
C LEU A 151 3.89 27.84 -22.58
N LYS A 152 3.48 29.09 -22.39
CA LYS A 152 4.05 30.23 -23.13
C LYS A 152 4.47 31.32 -22.18
N ALA A 153 5.59 31.99 -22.47
CA ALA A 153 5.96 33.26 -21.89
C ALA A 153 5.68 34.39 -22.89
N VAL A 154 5.27 35.52 -22.36
CA VAL A 154 5.07 36.77 -23.08
C VAL A 154 5.73 37.86 -22.25
N TRP A 155 6.49 38.72 -22.88
CA TRP A 155 7.14 39.86 -22.20
C TRP A 155 7.09 41.08 -23.10
N THR A 156 7.34 42.25 -22.54
CA THR A 156 7.42 43.49 -23.32
C THR A 156 8.86 43.74 -23.76
N PRO A 157 9.05 44.41 -24.94
CA PRO A 157 10.40 44.76 -25.38
C PRO A 157 11.12 45.66 -24.40
N GLU A 158 10.41 46.58 -23.73
CA GLU A 158 10.97 47.48 -22.71
C GLU A 158 11.50 46.70 -21.52
N PHE A 159 10.76 45.72 -21.04
CA PHE A 159 11.23 44.86 -19.96
C PHE A 159 12.51 44.13 -20.31
N ALA A 160 12.62 43.61 -21.53
CA ALA A 160 13.84 42.91 -21.97
C ALA A 160 15.03 43.87 -22.03
N GLN A 161 14.82 45.11 -22.47
CA GLN A 161 15.83 46.12 -22.55
C GLN A 161 16.29 46.57 -21.15
N ASP A 162 15.39 46.78 -20.22
CA ASP A 162 15.67 47.21 -18.86
C ASP A 162 16.43 46.09 -18.11
N LEU A 163 16.02 44.85 -18.28
CA LEU A 163 16.69 43.69 -17.66
C LEU A 163 18.13 43.57 -18.15
N ASN A 164 18.35 43.77 -19.44
CA ASN A 164 19.70 43.75 -20.02
C ASN A 164 20.52 44.94 -19.53
N ALA A 165 19.99 46.15 -19.49
CA ALA A 165 20.68 47.37 -19.13
C ALA A 165 21.08 47.41 -17.65
N TYR A 166 20.20 46.97 -16.74
CA TYR A 166 20.43 47.05 -15.28
C TYR A 166 21.08 45.80 -14.69
N HIS A 167 20.80 44.63 -15.24
CA HIS A 167 21.22 43.34 -14.65
C HIS A 167 22.11 42.51 -15.58
N ALA A 168 22.34 42.97 -16.84
CA ALA A 168 23.07 42.22 -17.86
C ALA A 168 22.53 40.77 -18.09
N LEU A 169 21.22 40.58 -17.90
CA LEU A 169 20.51 39.32 -18.10
C LEU A 169 19.73 39.34 -19.40
N ASP A 170 19.70 38.19 -20.08
CA ASP A 170 18.88 38.03 -21.26
C ASP A 170 17.49 37.52 -20.85
N ALA A 171 16.45 38.33 -21.07
CA ALA A 171 15.07 37.99 -20.70
C ALA A 171 14.58 36.71 -21.39
N GLU A 172 14.96 36.48 -22.66
CA GLU A 172 14.57 35.27 -23.38
C GLU A 172 15.16 33.99 -22.72
N ALA A 173 16.45 34.01 -22.37
CA ALA A 173 17.12 32.88 -21.77
C ALA A 173 16.54 32.57 -20.38
N GLU A 174 16.38 33.60 -19.54
CA GLU A 174 15.86 33.46 -18.17
C GLU A 174 14.41 32.96 -18.17
N LEU A 175 13.52 33.57 -18.94
CA LEU A 175 12.13 33.15 -19.01
C LEU A 175 11.97 31.74 -19.58
N THR A 176 12.83 31.36 -20.52
CA THR A 176 12.82 29.99 -21.09
C THR A 176 13.27 28.96 -20.05
N SER A 177 14.28 29.28 -19.26
CA SER A 177 14.72 28.43 -18.15
C SER A 177 13.59 28.23 -17.13
N ILE A 178 12.98 29.32 -16.68
CA ILE A 178 11.84 29.30 -15.77
C ILE A 178 10.68 28.46 -16.33
N LEU A 179 10.32 28.63 -17.61
CA LEU A 179 9.27 27.84 -18.24
C LEU A 179 9.59 26.35 -18.24
N SER A 180 10.84 25.96 -18.50
CA SER A 180 11.24 24.55 -18.51
C SER A 180 11.17 23.94 -17.12
N GLU A 181 11.53 24.69 -16.09
CA GLU A 181 11.43 24.27 -14.68
C GLU A 181 9.96 24.09 -14.29
N TYR A 182 9.09 25.04 -14.62
CA TYR A 182 7.66 24.92 -14.31
C TYR A 182 6.96 23.76 -15.01
N ILE A 183 7.26 23.49 -16.27
CA ILE A 183 6.66 22.38 -16.99
C ILE A 183 7.14 21.03 -16.43
N SER A 184 8.40 20.94 -16.03
CA SER A 184 8.96 19.74 -15.39
C SER A 184 8.28 19.50 -14.03
N LEU A 185 8.15 20.54 -13.22
CA LEU A 185 7.44 20.48 -11.94
C LEU A 185 5.99 20.02 -12.12
N GLU A 186 5.27 20.56 -13.09
CA GLU A 186 3.88 20.20 -13.35
C GLU A 186 3.75 18.72 -13.74
N ILE A 187 4.69 18.20 -14.52
CA ILE A 187 4.74 16.77 -14.88
C ILE A 187 4.98 15.92 -13.65
N ASP A 188 5.93 16.28 -12.81
CA ASP A 188 6.27 15.54 -11.59
C ASP A 188 5.09 15.49 -10.62
N LEU A 189 4.42 16.63 -10.42
CA LEU A 189 3.23 16.71 -9.57
C LEU A 189 2.07 15.86 -10.13
N GLU A 190 1.87 15.88 -11.43
CA GLU A 190 0.83 15.08 -12.08
C GLU A 190 1.10 13.57 -11.96
N ILE A 191 2.37 13.15 -12.04
CA ILE A 191 2.75 11.76 -11.82
C ILE A 191 2.55 11.37 -10.36
N LEU A 192 2.99 12.18 -9.42
CA LEU A 192 2.82 11.91 -7.99
C LEU A 192 1.36 11.84 -7.57
N SER A 193 0.50 12.75 -8.08
CA SER A 193 -0.95 12.68 -7.83
C SER A 193 -1.54 11.37 -8.34
N MET A 194 -1.16 10.93 -9.54
CA MET A 194 -1.58 9.64 -10.08
C MET A 194 -1.13 8.47 -9.20
N LEU A 195 0.08 8.51 -8.64
CA LEU A 195 0.59 7.45 -7.76
C LEU A 195 -0.14 7.43 -6.41
N ILE A 196 -0.45 8.59 -5.83
CA ILE A 196 -1.18 8.71 -4.56
C ILE A 196 -2.63 8.23 -4.72
N GLU A 197 -3.33 8.74 -5.74
CA GLU A 197 -4.73 8.38 -6.01
C GLU A 197 -4.88 6.90 -6.39
N GLY A 198 -3.90 6.35 -7.08
CA GLY A 198 -3.89 4.97 -7.53
C GLY A 198 -3.29 3.98 -6.55
N ALA A 199 -2.82 4.40 -5.39
CA ALA A 199 -2.19 3.50 -4.42
C ALA A 199 -3.20 2.48 -3.85
N ALA A 200 -2.96 1.18 -4.08
CA ALA A 200 -3.88 0.11 -3.66
C ALA A 200 -3.23 -0.95 -2.76
N ALA A 201 -1.97 -0.77 -2.39
CA ALA A 201 -1.33 -1.69 -1.44
C ALA A 201 -2.00 -1.63 -0.07
N GLY A 202 -2.30 -0.43 0.40
CA GLY A 202 -2.98 -0.17 1.66
C GLY A 202 -2.79 1.27 2.09
N THR A 203 -3.62 1.70 3.02
CA THR A 203 -3.50 2.98 3.71
C THR A 203 -3.30 2.70 5.19
N GLU A 204 -2.24 3.24 5.78
CA GLU A 204 -1.99 3.21 7.22
C GLU A 204 -2.19 4.60 7.78
N VAL A 205 -2.66 4.68 9.02
CA VAL A 205 -2.86 5.96 9.70
C VAL A 205 -1.91 6.05 10.89
N TRP A 206 -1.31 7.22 11.09
CA TRP A 206 -0.45 7.51 12.22
C TRP A 206 -0.72 8.92 12.75
N SER A 207 -0.57 9.12 14.06
CA SER A 207 -0.74 10.42 14.70
C SER A 207 0.61 11.02 15.08
N ALA A 208 0.82 12.29 14.74
CA ALA A 208 1.97 13.06 15.20
C ALA A 208 1.83 13.52 16.67
N VAL A 209 0.61 13.49 17.19
CA VAL A 209 0.34 13.80 18.60
C VAL A 209 0.87 12.69 19.49
N ASN A 210 1.70 13.04 20.46
CA ASN A 210 2.36 12.10 21.35
C ASN A 210 1.35 11.20 22.09
N ASN A 211 1.62 9.89 22.14
CA ASN A 211 0.84 8.86 22.82
C ASN A 211 -0.63 8.70 22.35
N ARG A 212 -0.95 9.16 21.13
CA ARG A 212 -2.27 8.96 20.53
C ARG A 212 -2.21 7.99 19.38
N SER A 213 -2.92 6.89 19.49
CA SER A 213 -3.14 5.95 18.40
C SER A 213 -4.46 6.26 17.70
N ILE A 214 -4.44 6.23 16.38
CA ILE A 214 -5.64 6.30 15.55
C ILE A 214 -5.87 4.89 15.02
N VAL A 215 -7.02 4.32 15.37
CA VAL A 215 -7.46 3.03 14.83
C VAL A 215 -8.41 3.33 13.69
N ASP A 216 -8.05 2.88 12.49
CA ASP A 216 -8.92 2.99 11.33
C ASP A 216 -10.03 1.94 11.44
N ASN A 217 -11.22 2.38 11.85
CA ASN A 217 -12.43 1.55 11.90
C ASN A 217 -13.33 1.77 10.68
N GLY A 218 -12.78 2.30 9.59
CA GLY A 218 -13.46 2.39 8.29
C GLY A 218 -14.47 3.52 8.11
N ALA A 219 -14.85 4.27 9.15
CA ALA A 219 -15.79 5.40 9.03
C ALA A 219 -15.46 6.61 9.92
N ASP A 220 -14.88 6.38 11.11
CA ASP A 220 -14.46 7.46 12.03
C ASP A 220 -13.29 6.91 12.84
N GLY A 221 -12.08 7.36 12.52
CA GLY A 221 -10.87 6.95 13.25
C GLY A 221 -11.04 7.23 14.75
N THR A 222 -11.19 6.18 15.53
CA THR A 222 -11.27 6.32 16.98
C THR A 222 -9.89 6.69 17.51
N ILE A 223 -9.78 7.89 18.08
CA ILE A 223 -8.56 8.33 18.76
C ILE A 223 -8.50 7.65 20.13
N SER A 224 -7.49 6.84 20.34
CA SER A 224 -7.25 6.17 21.61
C SER A 224 -6.00 6.74 22.26
N ASP A 225 -6.14 7.22 23.50
CA ASP A 225 -4.99 7.59 24.31
C ASP A 225 -4.38 6.32 24.91
N LEU A 226 -3.10 6.08 24.64
CA LEU A 226 -2.40 4.83 25.02
C LEU A 226 -2.02 4.76 26.51
N GLY A 227 -2.27 5.82 27.29
CA GLY A 227 -2.14 5.82 28.74
C GLY A 227 -0.72 5.71 29.31
N PHE A 228 0.34 5.71 28.48
CA PHE A 228 1.73 5.75 28.94
C PHE A 228 2.49 6.90 28.28
N TYR A 229 3.50 7.38 29.01
CA TYR A 229 4.25 8.57 28.62
C TYR A 229 5.53 8.16 27.91
N ASN A 230 5.57 8.38 26.59
CA ASN A 230 6.81 8.33 25.81
C ASN A 230 7.32 9.76 25.54
N SER A 231 8.63 9.90 25.41
CA SER A 231 9.19 11.14 24.88
C SER A 231 8.80 11.31 23.40
N GLN A 232 8.72 12.54 22.92
CA GLN A 232 8.34 12.84 21.54
C GLN A 232 9.25 12.12 20.52
N GLY A 233 10.56 12.06 20.77
CA GLY A 233 11.49 11.35 19.90
C GLY A 233 11.26 9.84 19.85
N GLN A 234 10.86 9.21 20.96
CA GLN A 234 10.48 7.79 20.97
C GLN A 234 9.17 7.54 20.21
N TRP A 235 8.23 8.48 20.34
CA TRP A 235 6.98 8.40 19.61
C TRP A 235 7.19 8.49 18.10
N PHE A 236 8.05 9.38 17.64
CA PHE A 236 8.35 9.51 16.21
C PHE A 236 8.97 8.24 15.60
N GLN A 237 9.70 7.45 16.38
CA GLN A 237 10.19 6.14 15.92
C GLN A 237 9.07 5.17 15.56
N THR A 238 7.87 5.31 16.13
CA THR A 238 6.72 4.46 15.81
C THR A 238 6.24 4.66 14.38
N LEU A 239 6.47 5.82 13.77
CA LEU A 239 6.22 6.06 12.34
C LEU A 239 7.04 5.09 11.47
N GLY A 240 8.30 4.83 11.86
CA GLY A 240 9.15 3.84 11.17
C GLY A 240 8.55 2.44 11.16
N THR A 241 7.86 2.04 12.23
CA THR A 241 7.15 0.77 12.32
C THR A 241 5.97 0.72 11.34
N LYS A 242 5.20 1.80 11.20
CA LYS A 242 4.10 1.90 10.24
C LYS A 242 4.61 1.84 8.79
N ILE A 243 5.71 2.52 8.50
CA ILE A 243 6.39 2.47 7.20
C ILE A 243 6.80 1.03 6.88
N GLN A 244 7.42 0.33 7.83
CA GLN A 244 7.83 -1.06 7.62
C GLN A 244 6.62 -2.00 7.45
N LYS A 245 5.54 -1.79 8.21
CA LYS A 245 4.29 -2.55 8.06
C LYS A 245 3.74 -2.44 6.65
N LEU A 246 3.61 -1.21 6.13
CA LEU A 246 3.12 -0.98 4.77
C LEU A 246 4.06 -1.56 3.71
N SER A 247 5.37 -1.47 3.92
CA SER A 247 6.36 -2.10 3.04
C SER A 247 6.20 -3.63 3.00
N ASN A 248 5.90 -4.26 4.12
CA ASN A 248 5.64 -5.70 4.19
C ASN A 248 4.33 -6.07 3.48
N ILE A 249 3.30 -5.23 3.56
CA ILE A 249 2.04 -5.42 2.82
C ILE A 249 2.30 -5.37 1.31
N ILE A 250 3.10 -4.40 0.84
CA ILE A 250 3.52 -4.33 -0.57
C ILE A 250 4.23 -5.62 -0.97
N HIS A 251 5.17 -6.10 -0.15
CA HIS A 251 5.89 -7.34 -0.42
C HIS A 251 4.96 -8.56 -0.47
N GLN A 252 4.02 -8.68 0.47
CA GLN A 252 3.05 -9.79 0.50
C GLN A 252 2.15 -9.82 -0.73
N LYS A 253 1.69 -8.63 -1.18
CA LYS A 253 0.81 -8.53 -2.36
C LYS A 253 1.53 -8.76 -3.68
N THR A 254 2.78 -8.33 -3.77
CA THR A 254 3.52 -8.34 -5.03
C THR A 254 4.48 -9.51 -5.18
N LEU A 255 5.00 -10.06 -4.05
CA LEU A 255 6.03 -11.10 -3.98
C LEU A 255 7.31 -10.75 -4.77
N ARG A 256 7.56 -9.45 -5.01
CA ARG A 256 8.71 -8.94 -5.78
C ARG A 256 9.68 -8.14 -4.93
N GLY A 257 9.20 -7.48 -3.90
CA GLY A 257 10.02 -6.69 -2.99
C GLY A 257 9.18 -5.71 -2.19
N GLY A 258 9.74 -5.21 -1.10
CA GLY A 258 9.14 -4.14 -0.30
C GLY A 258 9.41 -2.77 -0.90
N ALA A 259 8.79 -1.73 -0.34
CA ALA A 259 9.02 -0.35 -0.75
C ALA A 259 10.51 0.03 -0.72
N ASN A 260 10.95 0.82 -1.68
CA ASN A 260 12.32 1.31 -1.77
C ASN A 260 12.44 2.83 -1.89
N PHE A 261 11.33 3.54 -2.04
CA PHE A 261 11.28 4.98 -1.99
C PHE A 261 10.04 5.49 -1.26
N MET A 262 10.13 6.69 -0.75
CA MET A 262 9.00 7.42 -0.18
C MET A 262 9.04 8.89 -0.61
N VAL A 263 7.86 9.48 -0.70
CA VAL A 263 7.68 10.91 -0.96
C VAL A 263 6.84 11.49 0.16
N CYS A 264 7.28 12.57 0.75
CA CYS A 264 6.60 13.21 1.88
C CYS A 264 6.56 14.75 1.72
N SER A 265 5.69 15.38 2.50
CA SER A 265 5.65 16.83 2.65
C SER A 265 6.83 17.34 3.51
N PRO A 266 7.16 18.64 3.47
CA PRO A 266 8.20 19.22 4.30
C PRO A 266 7.94 19.06 5.81
N ALA A 267 6.69 19.16 6.26
CA ALA A 267 6.31 18.98 7.66
C ALA A 267 6.63 17.56 8.16
N ILE A 268 6.24 16.56 7.39
CA ILE A 268 6.58 15.16 7.69
C ILE A 268 8.09 14.91 7.55
N GLY A 269 8.74 15.57 6.60
CA GLY A 269 10.20 15.51 6.45
C GLY A 269 10.93 15.87 7.74
N THR A 270 10.47 16.88 8.46
CA THR A 270 11.04 17.29 9.75
C THR A 270 10.93 16.16 10.80
N ILE A 271 9.80 15.44 10.82
CA ILE A 271 9.63 14.27 11.71
C ILE A 271 10.60 13.16 11.33
N LEU A 272 10.71 12.85 10.03
CA LEU A 272 11.59 11.78 9.55
C LEU A 272 13.06 12.07 9.82
N GLU A 273 13.48 13.31 9.69
CA GLU A 273 14.85 13.75 9.99
C GLU A 273 15.20 13.61 11.48
N SER A 274 14.20 13.64 12.37
CA SER A 274 14.39 13.45 13.81
C SER A 274 14.49 11.98 14.23
N ILE A 275 14.17 11.03 13.34
CA ILE A 275 14.20 9.61 13.66
C ILE A 275 15.63 9.07 13.60
N PRO A 276 16.14 8.38 14.64
CA PRO A 276 17.42 7.68 14.56
C PRO A 276 17.41 6.66 13.42
N GLY A 277 18.38 6.74 12.52
CA GLY A 277 18.44 5.90 11.32
C GLY A 277 18.13 6.66 10.02
N PHE A 278 17.77 7.93 10.11
CA PHE A 278 17.76 8.81 8.95
C PHE A 278 19.20 9.25 8.63
N ALA A 279 19.65 8.94 7.42
CA ALA A 279 20.90 9.41 6.88
C ALA A 279 20.62 10.52 5.87
N ALA A 280 20.99 11.76 6.19
CA ALA A 280 20.92 12.85 5.23
C ALA A 280 21.89 12.58 4.06
N ASP A 281 21.45 12.88 2.86
CA ASP A 281 22.29 12.76 1.66
C ASP A 281 23.25 13.95 1.66
N SER A 282 24.45 13.74 2.20
CA SER A 282 25.52 14.73 2.08
C SER A 282 26.50 14.23 1.05
N ASP A 283 26.45 14.79 -0.14
CA ASP A 283 27.44 14.56 -1.21
C ASP A 283 28.82 15.20 -0.87
N GLY A 284 29.24 15.14 0.38
CA GLY A 284 30.56 15.58 0.81
C GLY A 284 30.82 17.09 0.72
N ASP A 285 29.93 17.86 0.16
CA ASP A 285 30.01 19.30 0.04
C ASP A 285 28.93 19.97 0.91
N ALA A 286 29.29 20.19 2.18
CA ALA A 286 28.42 20.79 3.19
C ALA A 286 27.96 22.24 2.85
N ALA A 287 28.39 22.79 1.71
CA ALA A 287 28.14 24.18 1.32
C ALA A 287 26.97 24.34 0.31
N GLN A 288 26.49 23.28 -0.28
CA GLN A 288 25.41 23.37 -1.26
C GLN A 288 24.19 22.55 -0.83
N ALA A 289 23.44 23.05 0.14
CA ALA A 289 22.02 22.78 0.17
C ALA A 289 21.42 23.42 -1.11
N SER A 290 21.57 22.76 -2.25
CA SER A 290 20.94 23.23 -3.47
C SER A 290 19.44 23.06 -3.28
N TYR A 291 18.76 24.16 -2.99
CA TYR A 291 17.32 24.21 -3.04
C TYR A 291 16.89 23.96 -4.48
N ALA A 292 16.70 22.70 -4.85
CA ALA A 292 16.13 22.37 -6.14
C ALA A 292 14.67 22.79 -6.17
N PHE A 293 14.27 23.38 -7.26
CA PHE A 293 12.88 23.68 -7.52
C PHE A 293 12.14 22.35 -7.73
N GLY A 294 11.14 22.07 -6.87
CA GLY A 294 10.34 20.86 -6.99
C GLY A 294 10.66 19.75 -5.99
N VAL A 295 10.71 18.52 -6.47
CA VAL A 295 10.92 17.34 -5.64
C VAL A 295 12.40 17.12 -5.37
N GLN A 296 12.79 17.14 -4.09
CA GLN A 296 14.17 16.96 -3.66
C GLN A 296 14.38 15.61 -2.98
N LYS A 297 15.49 14.96 -3.29
CA LYS A 297 15.99 13.85 -2.49
C LYS A 297 16.69 14.41 -1.26
N VAL A 298 16.21 14.03 -0.06
CA VAL A 298 16.72 14.55 1.21
C VAL A 298 17.66 13.57 1.89
N GLY A 299 17.42 12.27 1.72
CA GLY A 299 18.23 11.28 2.39
C GLY A 299 17.67 9.87 2.24
N GLN A 300 18.11 9.01 3.15
CA GLN A 300 17.66 7.63 3.24
C GLN A 300 17.26 7.29 4.67
N LEU A 301 16.14 6.59 4.81
CA LEU A 301 15.71 6.05 6.09
C LEU A 301 16.10 4.56 6.17
N ASN A 302 16.79 4.17 7.25
CA ASN A 302 17.25 2.81 7.51
C ASN A 302 18.06 2.16 6.37
N GLY A 303 18.68 2.96 5.50
CA GLY A 303 19.43 2.48 4.34
C GLY A 303 18.59 1.76 3.26
N ARG A 304 17.27 1.76 3.39
CA ARG A 304 16.34 1.08 2.46
C ARG A 304 15.49 2.04 1.66
N TYR A 305 14.94 3.06 2.31
CA TYR A 305 13.97 3.96 1.71
C TYR A 305 14.66 5.25 1.29
N LYS A 306 14.64 5.56 0.00
CA LYS A 306 15.04 6.87 -0.50
C LYS A 306 13.94 7.87 -0.21
N VAL A 307 14.25 8.92 0.53
CA VAL A 307 13.28 9.93 0.95
C VAL A 307 13.34 11.13 0.02
N TYR A 308 12.20 11.47 -0.54
CA TYR A 308 12.00 12.65 -1.38
C TYR A 308 11.02 13.60 -0.69
N LYS A 309 11.38 14.88 -0.67
CA LYS A 309 10.57 15.96 -0.11
C LYS A 309 9.89 16.71 -1.26
N ASN A 310 8.58 16.86 -1.20
CA ASN A 310 7.80 17.62 -2.16
C ASN A 310 6.99 18.71 -1.44
N PRO A 311 7.28 20.00 -1.64
CA PRO A 311 6.57 21.09 -1.00
C PRO A 311 5.14 21.30 -1.50
N TYR A 312 4.81 20.76 -2.67
CA TYR A 312 3.49 20.94 -3.31
C TYR A 312 2.54 19.76 -3.09
N MET A 313 2.94 18.80 -2.29
CA MET A 313 2.15 17.63 -1.94
C MET A 313 1.18 17.95 -0.79
N THR A 314 0.09 17.19 -0.67
CA THR A 314 -0.79 17.23 0.51
C THR A 314 0.04 16.99 1.78
N GLU A 315 -0.08 17.88 2.77
CA GLU A 315 0.82 17.91 3.93
C GLU A 315 0.78 16.64 4.78
N ASN A 316 -0.37 15.99 4.86
CA ASN A 316 -0.62 14.86 5.74
C ASN A 316 -0.43 13.48 5.11
N VAL A 317 0.11 13.38 3.91
CA VAL A 317 0.25 12.09 3.21
C VAL A 317 1.72 11.75 2.95
N ILE A 318 2.08 10.49 3.19
CA ILE A 318 3.34 9.89 2.75
C ILE A 318 3.01 8.86 1.67
N LEU A 319 3.63 8.96 0.51
CA LEU A 319 3.58 7.94 -0.52
C LEU A 319 4.76 6.97 -0.34
N LEU A 320 4.49 5.69 -0.17
CA LEU A 320 5.48 4.63 -0.25
C LEU A 320 5.34 3.88 -1.57
N GLY A 321 6.46 3.52 -2.18
CA GLY A 321 6.42 2.78 -3.42
C GLY A 321 7.63 1.86 -3.60
N PHE A 322 7.43 0.89 -4.47
CA PHE A 322 8.47 0.00 -4.97
C PHE A 322 8.77 0.33 -6.43
N ARG A 323 10.04 0.57 -6.73
CA ARG A 323 10.54 0.72 -8.10
C ARG A 323 11.46 -0.43 -8.41
N GLY A 324 11.01 -1.34 -9.27
CA GLY A 324 11.81 -2.44 -9.79
C GLY A 324 12.63 -2.05 -11.02
N ALA A 325 13.59 -2.90 -11.37
CA ALA A 325 14.44 -2.74 -12.55
C ALA A 325 13.92 -3.54 -13.76
N GLN A 326 13.03 -4.50 -13.55
CA GLN A 326 12.54 -5.39 -14.59
C GLN A 326 11.16 -4.96 -15.10
N PHE A 327 10.85 -5.31 -16.35
CA PHE A 327 9.53 -5.03 -16.94
C PHE A 327 8.36 -5.59 -16.14
N LEU A 328 8.48 -6.78 -15.58
CA LEU A 328 7.45 -7.41 -14.76
C LEU A 328 7.22 -6.73 -13.39
N GLU A 329 8.12 -5.84 -12.99
CA GLU A 329 8.07 -5.07 -11.74
C GLU A 329 7.57 -3.64 -11.96
N THR A 330 7.00 -3.36 -13.12
CA THR A 330 6.52 -2.03 -13.47
C THR A 330 5.22 -1.71 -12.75
N GLY A 331 5.24 -0.73 -11.85
CA GLY A 331 4.07 -0.22 -11.15
C GLY A 331 3.32 0.85 -11.93
N ALA A 332 4.04 1.83 -12.48
CA ALA A 332 3.50 2.88 -13.31
C ALA A 332 4.41 3.13 -14.51
N VAL A 333 3.84 3.61 -15.60
CA VAL A 333 4.57 3.91 -16.84
C VAL A 333 4.44 5.40 -17.14
N PHE A 334 5.57 6.02 -17.40
CA PHE A 334 5.67 7.33 -18.03
C PHE A 334 6.29 7.16 -19.40
N ALA A 335 5.58 7.54 -20.45
CA ALA A 335 5.99 7.40 -21.84
C ALA A 335 6.02 8.77 -22.52
N PRO A 336 7.18 9.43 -22.63
CA PRO A 336 7.32 10.65 -23.40
C PRO A 336 7.22 10.32 -24.89
N TYR A 337 6.28 10.98 -25.58
CA TYR A 337 6.11 10.84 -27.03
C TYR A 337 6.86 11.94 -27.78
N ILE A 338 6.73 13.17 -27.32
CA ILE A 338 7.48 14.32 -27.82
C ILE A 338 8.26 14.90 -26.65
N PRO A 339 9.60 14.98 -26.74
CA PRO A 339 10.40 15.64 -25.72
C PRO A 339 10.04 17.12 -25.64
N LEU A 340 10.61 17.83 -24.67
CA LEU A 340 10.40 19.27 -24.52
C LEU A 340 10.92 20.00 -25.75
N ILE A 341 10.02 20.60 -26.52
CA ILE A 341 10.32 21.38 -27.72
C ILE A 341 10.03 22.84 -27.45
N MET A 342 11.00 23.70 -27.76
CA MET A 342 10.84 25.16 -27.72
C MET A 342 10.39 25.68 -29.08
N THR A 343 9.44 26.61 -29.08
CA THR A 343 9.09 27.36 -30.29
C THR A 343 10.11 28.45 -30.58
N PRO A 344 10.32 28.81 -31.83
CA PRO A 344 11.07 30.06 -32.13
C PRO A 344 10.40 31.27 -31.53
N LEU A 345 11.16 32.36 -31.36
CA LEU A 345 10.63 33.63 -30.91
C LEU A 345 9.62 34.15 -31.93
N ILE A 346 8.44 34.48 -31.48
CA ILE A 346 7.35 34.98 -32.31
C ILE A 346 6.90 36.35 -31.74
N TYR A 347 6.76 37.33 -32.58
CA TYR A 347 6.20 38.65 -32.22
C TYR A 347 4.72 38.70 -32.53
N ASP A 348 3.94 39.25 -31.62
CA ASP A 348 2.54 39.51 -31.83
C ASP A 348 2.39 40.67 -32.84
N PRO A 349 1.63 40.53 -33.91
CA PRO A 349 1.47 41.57 -34.91
C PRO A 349 0.69 42.80 -34.41
N GLU A 350 -0.13 42.67 -33.36
CA GLU A 350 -0.93 43.78 -32.83
C GLU A 350 -0.20 44.57 -31.75
N THR A 351 0.54 43.86 -30.85
CA THR A 351 1.18 44.47 -29.66
C THR A 351 2.67 44.51 -29.74
N PHE A 352 3.30 43.89 -30.76
CA PHE A 352 4.74 43.72 -30.94
C PHE A 352 5.45 43.03 -29.78
N THR A 353 4.68 42.35 -28.91
CA THR A 353 5.22 41.63 -27.77
C THR A 353 5.85 40.31 -28.20
N PRO A 354 7.11 40.04 -27.78
CA PRO A 354 7.75 38.78 -28.04
C PRO A 354 7.09 37.67 -27.23
N ARG A 355 6.98 36.50 -27.84
CA ARG A 355 6.39 35.28 -27.25
C ARG A 355 7.27 34.09 -27.55
N LYS A 356 7.44 33.24 -26.55
CA LYS A 356 8.09 31.96 -26.72
C LYS A 356 7.31 30.90 -25.99
N GLY A 357 7.18 29.71 -26.56
CA GLY A 357 6.42 28.61 -25.99
C GLY A 357 7.23 27.34 -25.84
N LEU A 358 6.83 26.53 -24.89
CA LEU A 358 7.29 25.18 -24.68
C LEU A 358 6.14 24.21 -24.90
N LEU A 359 6.45 23.09 -25.53
CA LEU A 359 5.50 22.04 -25.87
C LEU A 359 6.12 20.71 -25.48
N THR A 360 5.35 19.87 -24.81
CA THR A 360 5.67 18.45 -24.61
C THR A 360 4.43 17.58 -24.77
N ARG A 361 4.63 16.34 -25.15
CA ARG A 361 3.55 15.36 -25.24
C ARG A 361 3.99 14.06 -24.63
N TYR A 362 3.25 13.59 -23.64
CA TYR A 362 3.53 12.37 -22.91
C TYR A 362 2.26 11.62 -22.53
N ALA A 363 2.44 10.36 -22.20
CA ALA A 363 1.41 9.51 -21.65
C ALA A 363 1.85 8.99 -20.29
N LYS A 364 0.90 8.84 -19.37
CA LYS A 364 1.11 8.23 -18.07
C LYS A 364 0.02 7.20 -17.79
N LYS A 365 0.37 6.12 -17.13
CA LYS A 365 -0.59 5.11 -16.72
C LYS A 365 -0.10 4.33 -15.50
N MET A 366 -1.02 4.08 -14.59
CA MET A 366 -0.85 3.09 -13.53
C MET A 366 -1.08 1.69 -14.11
N VAL A 367 -0.13 0.79 -13.91
CA VAL A 367 -0.19 -0.62 -14.38
C VAL A 367 -0.54 -1.54 -13.22
N ARG A 368 0.20 -1.41 -12.12
CA ARG A 368 0.01 -2.21 -10.91
C ARG A 368 -0.05 -1.31 -9.69
N PRO A 369 -1.25 -1.01 -9.20
CA PRO A 369 -1.43 -0.15 -8.04
C PRO A 369 -0.93 -0.76 -6.72
N GLU A 370 -0.76 -2.09 -6.65
CA GLU A 370 -0.29 -2.80 -5.46
C GLU A 370 1.17 -2.50 -5.08
N PHE A 371 1.93 -1.89 -5.97
CA PHE A 371 3.30 -1.44 -5.67
C PHE A 371 3.36 -0.14 -4.87
N TYR A 372 2.22 0.54 -4.68
CA TYR A 372 2.14 1.82 -4.01
C TYR A 372 1.15 1.78 -2.85
N GLY A 373 1.54 2.41 -1.75
CA GLY A 373 0.69 2.57 -0.56
C GLY A 373 0.86 3.95 0.04
N THR A 374 -0.10 4.35 0.85
CA THR A 374 -0.12 5.67 1.50
C THR A 374 -0.14 5.53 3.02
N ILE A 375 0.50 6.50 3.70
CA ILE A 375 0.37 6.68 5.15
C ILE A 375 -0.21 8.06 5.38
N GLU A 376 -1.31 8.14 6.09
CA GLU A 376 -1.91 9.39 6.54
C GLU A 376 -1.37 9.77 7.91
N VAL A 377 -0.85 10.99 8.01
CA VAL A 377 -0.30 11.54 9.23
C VAL A 377 -1.21 12.61 9.76
N ASN A 378 -1.84 12.39 10.90
CA ASN A 378 -2.75 13.33 11.51
C ASN A 378 -2.07 14.10 12.65
N GLY A 379 -2.55 15.31 12.93
CA GLY A 379 -2.09 16.12 14.05
C GLY A 379 -0.77 16.87 13.80
N LEU A 380 -0.41 17.14 12.55
CA LEU A 380 0.81 17.89 12.19
C LEU A 380 0.81 19.33 12.74
N ASN A 381 -0.37 19.92 12.96
CA ASN A 381 -0.50 21.29 13.50
C ASN A 381 -0.07 21.43 14.97
N THR A 382 0.26 20.33 15.63
CA THR A 382 0.68 20.30 17.04
C THR A 382 2.20 20.13 17.22
N LEU A 383 2.93 20.15 16.14
CA LEU A 383 4.40 20.04 16.10
C LEU A 383 5.09 21.33 16.50
#